data_23342020c873f0e5ad2592ca11362177
#
_entry.id   23342020c873f0e5ad2592ca11362177
#
_cell.length_a   1.000
_cell.length_b   1.000
_cell.length_c   1.000
_cell.angle_alpha   90.00
_cell.angle_beta   90.00
_cell.angle_gamma   90.00
#
_symmetry.space_group_name_H-M   'P 1'
#
loop_
_entity.id
_entity.type
_entity.pdbx_description
1 polymer ?
#
loop_
_entity_poly.entity_id
_entity_poly.type
_entity_poly.pdbx_seq_one_letter_code
_entity_poly.pdbx_strand_id
1 'polypeptide(L)'
;MLYKTNILALVGGGTYPKFSLNKITIWDDHQSKIISQIRFNSEVIQVKIRKDVIIGVLLDKIYIINISTLETIDIVETYNNPQGIFSISYKNNDLLLAFPYAKTKGKVQLENYLINSNGVQKNEQKIINAHDSPISYISMNIEGTIIATASDKGTFIRIFLVSKLDHPIAVLKRGKKSVKMNFLVFDHNNEIIGCSSDSGTIHVFNISELNKLITEQKKEEEKEDNKGENKNKKDKNKNTKSNIKINISERSFGKYKIGEAQSILGFYQDNRMMIVTSKGAYYKVLYDTKEGCKKLEEGAIDISYNQ
;
A
#
# COMPACT_ATOMS: atom_id res chain seq x y z
N MET A 1 -6.41 3.22 12.38
CA MET A 1 -7.37 2.45 13.21
C MET A 1 -7.06 0.97 13.06
N LEU A 2 -7.11 0.23 14.14
CA LEU A 2 -6.88 -1.23 14.14
C LEU A 2 -8.17 -1.95 13.76
N TYR A 3 -8.30 -2.36 12.49
CA TYR A 3 -9.51 -3.02 11.96
C TYR A 3 -10.82 -2.28 12.35
N LYS A 4 -11.83 -3.02 12.85
CA LYS A 4 -13.11 -2.48 13.37
C LYS A 4 -13.08 -2.33 14.90
N THR A 5 -11.96 -1.92 15.47
CA THR A 5 -11.83 -1.67 16.91
C THR A 5 -11.89 -0.18 17.20
N ASN A 6 -11.96 0.16 18.48
CA ASN A 6 -11.88 1.53 18.99
C ASN A 6 -10.43 2.04 19.18
N ILE A 7 -9.42 1.26 18.79
CA ILE A 7 -8.02 1.62 18.98
C ILE A 7 -7.49 2.40 17.75
N LEU A 8 -7.01 3.60 18.01
CA LEU A 8 -6.41 4.48 17.03
C LEU A 8 -4.93 4.70 17.34
N ALA A 9 -4.09 4.73 16.31
CA ALA A 9 -2.73 5.25 16.41
C ALA A 9 -2.72 6.63 15.77
N LEU A 10 -2.41 7.65 16.55
CA LEU A 10 -2.48 9.06 16.16
C LEU A 10 -1.10 9.71 16.21
N VAL A 11 -0.86 10.62 15.29
CA VAL A 11 0.34 11.48 15.23
C VAL A 11 -0.14 12.91 15.16
N GLY A 12 0.58 13.83 15.81
CA GLY A 12 0.32 15.25 15.69
C GLY A 12 0.48 15.73 14.25
N GLY A 13 -0.35 16.67 13.83
CA GLY A 13 -0.31 17.22 12.47
C GLY A 13 -1.08 18.53 12.37
N GLY A 14 -1.02 19.15 11.17
CA GLY A 14 -1.68 20.42 10.91
C GLY A 14 -0.92 21.63 11.46
N THR A 15 -1.52 22.82 11.31
CA THR A 15 -0.89 24.10 11.69
C THR A 15 -0.78 24.24 13.22
N TYR A 16 -1.75 23.71 13.95
CA TYR A 16 -1.80 23.74 15.42
C TYR A 16 -2.01 22.32 15.93
N PRO A 17 -0.94 21.51 16.06
CA PRO A 17 -1.07 20.10 16.41
C PRO A 17 -1.52 19.92 17.85
N LYS A 18 -2.62 19.20 18.06
CA LYS A 18 -3.13 18.84 19.39
C LYS A 18 -2.21 17.83 20.10
N PHE A 19 -1.55 16.97 19.35
CA PHE A 19 -0.59 16.00 19.83
C PHE A 19 0.83 16.35 19.36
N SER A 20 1.83 15.93 20.12
CA SER A 20 3.24 16.13 19.78
C SER A 20 3.60 15.46 18.46
N LEU A 21 4.35 16.14 17.58
CA LEU A 21 4.75 15.61 16.27
C LEU A 21 5.71 14.42 16.37
N ASN A 22 6.46 14.32 17.47
CA ASN A 22 7.45 13.25 17.68
C ASN A 22 6.91 12.09 18.56
N LYS A 23 5.58 11.93 18.63
CA LYS A 23 4.96 10.85 19.39
C LYS A 23 3.88 10.15 18.56
N ILE A 24 3.83 8.83 18.71
CA ILE A 24 2.65 8.05 18.35
C ILE A 24 1.81 7.92 19.62
N THR A 25 0.57 8.38 19.56
CA THR A 25 -0.41 8.26 20.67
C THR A 25 -1.37 7.13 20.34
N ILE A 26 -1.47 6.17 21.23
CA ILE A 26 -2.48 5.11 21.17
C ILE A 26 -3.70 5.58 21.93
N TRP A 27 -4.79 5.75 21.22
CA TRP A 27 -6.04 6.31 21.71
C TRP A 27 -7.14 5.24 21.71
N ASP A 28 -7.88 5.15 22.82
CA ASP A 28 -9.10 4.38 22.90
C ASP A 28 -10.29 5.32 22.70
N ASP A 29 -10.97 5.20 21.57
CA ASP A 29 -12.07 6.07 21.20
C ASP A 29 -13.33 5.80 22.05
N HIS A 30 -13.55 4.56 22.45
CA HIS A 30 -14.68 4.20 23.31
C HIS A 30 -14.53 4.79 24.72
N GLN A 31 -13.32 4.77 25.29
CA GLN A 31 -13.04 5.34 26.61
C GLN A 31 -12.61 6.81 26.54
N SER A 32 -12.47 7.37 25.34
CA SER A 32 -12.01 8.75 25.09
C SER A 32 -10.73 9.10 25.85
N LYS A 33 -9.75 8.15 25.88
CA LYS A 33 -8.50 8.34 26.62
C LYS A 33 -7.26 7.84 25.87
N ILE A 34 -6.12 8.40 26.25
CA ILE A 34 -4.81 7.90 25.83
C ILE A 34 -4.49 6.62 26.60
N ILE A 35 -4.21 5.53 25.87
CA ILE A 35 -3.73 4.27 26.46
C ILE A 35 -2.22 4.33 26.67
N SER A 36 -1.49 4.79 25.65
CA SER A 36 -0.02 4.84 25.67
C SER A 36 0.52 5.86 24.69
N GLN A 37 1.80 6.22 24.85
CA GLN A 37 2.53 7.09 23.95
C GLN A 37 3.94 6.55 23.70
N ILE A 38 4.35 6.52 22.45
CA ILE A 38 5.70 6.13 22.03
C ILE A 38 6.40 7.39 21.54
N ARG A 39 7.54 7.74 22.12
CA ARG A 39 8.32 8.94 21.78
C ARG A 39 9.48 8.59 20.85
N PHE A 40 9.72 9.47 19.88
CA PHE A 40 10.84 9.40 18.93
C PHE A 40 11.73 10.64 19.04
N ASN A 41 12.94 10.55 18.52
CA ASN A 41 13.90 11.65 18.50
C ASN A 41 13.61 12.71 17.43
N SER A 42 12.77 12.39 16.44
CA SER A 42 12.34 13.30 15.38
C SER A 42 10.84 13.12 15.09
N GLU A 43 10.31 13.95 14.20
CA GLU A 43 8.89 13.93 13.83
C GLU A 43 8.49 12.59 13.19
N VAL A 44 7.31 12.11 13.57
CA VAL A 44 6.64 10.96 12.95
C VAL A 44 5.79 11.48 11.81
N ILE A 45 6.12 11.07 10.61
CA ILE A 45 5.44 11.53 9.37
C ILE A 45 4.17 10.71 9.13
N GLN A 46 4.23 9.39 9.41
CA GLN A 46 3.10 8.50 9.21
C GLN A 46 3.11 7.35 10.21
N VAL A 47 1.92 6.82 10.51
CA VAL A 47 1.74 5.63 11.35
C VAL A 47 0.74 4.69 10.70
N LYS A 48 1.02 3.38 10.79
CA LYS A 48 0.05 2.32 10.53
C LYS A 48 0.05 1.34 11.69
N ILE A 49 -1.10 0.75 11.96
CA ILE A 49 -1.31 -0.23 13.02
C ILE A 49 -1.84 -1.52 12.42
N ARG A 50 -1.28 -2.63 12.83
CA ARG A 50 -1.69 -4.00 12.51
C ARG A 50 -1.95 -4.76 13.82
N LYS A 51 -2.52 -5.96 13.76
CA LYS A 51 -2.86 -6.78 14.93
C LYS A 51 -1.69 -7.03 15.90
N ASP A 52 -0.47 -7.03 15.40
CA ASP A 52 0.76 -7.44 16.08
C ASP A 52 1.81 -6.32 16.17
N VAL A 53 1.72 -5.31 15.30
CA VAL A 53 2.72 -4.24 15.23
C VAL A 53 2.13 -2.85 15.02
N ILE A 54 2.91 -1.87 15.44
CA ILE A 54 2.76 -0.45 15.10
C ILE A 54 3.97 -0.09 14.24
N ILE A 55 3.73 0.51 13.07
CA ILE A 55 4.78 1.01 12.19
C ILE A 55 4.80 2.53 12.25
N GLY A 56 5.90 3.08 12.74
CA GLY A 56 6.15 4.53 12.79
C GLY A 56 7.18 4.94 11.74
N VAL A 57 6.83 5.88 10.88
CA VAL A 57 7.70 6.35 9.79
C VAL A 57 8.20 7.76 10.09
N LEU A 58 9.51 7.92 10.10
CA LEU A 58 10.24 9.16 10.21
C LEU A 58 10.81 9.53 8.83
N LEU A 59 11.60 10.59 8.76
CA LEU A 59 12.15 11.07 7.50
C LEU A 59 13.07 10.07 6.80
N ASP A 60 13.89 9.36 7.55
CA ASP A 60 14.94 8.45 7.07
C ASP A 60 14.89 7.06 7.68
N LYS A 61 13.92 6.79 8.56
CA LYS A 61 13.79 5.55 9.31
C LYS A 61 12.35 5.11 9.46
N ILE A 62 12.16 3.79 9.53
CA ILE A 62 10.90 3.16 9.88
C ILE A 62 11.13 2.29 11.11
N TYR A 63 10.30 2.49 12.12
CA TYR A 63 10.29 1.70 13.35
C TYR A 63 9.20 0.66 13.28
N ILE A 64 9.56 -0.59 13.53
CA ILE A 64 8.65 -1.71 13.71
C ILE A 64 8.56 -1.97 15.21
N ILE A 65 7.37 -1.83 15.79
CA ILE A 65 7.16 -1.85 17.24
C ILE A 65 6.11 -2.91 17.56
N ASN A 66 6.38 -3.74 18.55
CA ASN A 66 5.41 -4.71 19.05
C ASN A 66 4.24 -3.99 19.70
N ILE A 67 3.00 -4.31 19.28
CA ILE A 67 1.81 -3.61 19.81
C ILE A 67 1.52 -3.95 21.27
N SER A 68 1.91 -5.14 21.75
CA SER A 68 1.60 -5.61 23.10
C SER A 68 2.60 -5.12 24.14
N THR A 69 3.91 -5.12 23.79
CA THR A 69 4.99 -4.70 24.70
C THR A 69 5.43 -3.27 24.49
N LEU A 70 5.11 -2.66 23.33
CA LEU A 70 5.58 -1.36 22.86
C LEU A 70 7.10 -1.27 22.69
N GLU A 71 7.77 -2.40 22.64
CA GLU A 71 9.20 -2.48 22.38
C GLU A 71 9.49 -2.44 20.88
N THR A 72 10.62 -1.83 20.52
CA THR A 72 11.07 -1.79 19.13
C THR A 72 11.59 -3.17 18.71
N ILE A 73 10.97 -3.74 17.69
CA ILE A 73 11.36 -5.00 17.07
C ILE A 73 12.56 -4.79 16.15
N ASP A 74 12.45 -3.77 15.26
CA ASP A 74 13.49 -3.45 14.28
C ASP A 74 13.40 -1.98 13.86
N ILE A 75 14.51 -1.46 13.31
CA ILE A 75 14.60 -0.12 12.74
C ILE A 75 15.25 -0.28 11.37
N VAL A 76 14.54 0.12 10.32
CA VAL A 76 15.05 0.07 8.96
C VAL A 76 15.28 1.48 8.41
N GLU A 77 16.38 1.66 7.68
CA GLU A 77 16.68 2.92 7.01
C GLU A 77 15.93 3.02 5.68
N THR A 78 15.44 4.20 5.36
CA THR A 78 14.80 4.48 4.08
C THR A 78 15.53 5.60 3.35
N TYR A 79 15.34 5.70 2.03
CA TYR A 79 15.65 6.92 1.29
C TYR A 79 14.86 8.09 1.89
N ASN A 80 15.38 9.33 1.81
CA ASN A 80 14.69 10.53 2.29
C ASN A 80 13.19 10.48 1.93
N ASN A 81 12.33 10.33 2.96
CA ASN A 81 10.93 9.95 2.83
C ASN A 81 9.98 10.98 3.48
N PRO A 82 9.96 12.22 3.00
CA PRO A 82 9.17 13.30 3.62
C PRO A 82 7.66 13.11 3.51
N GLN A 83 7.21 12.13 2.72
CA GLN A 83 5.80 11.78 2.56
C GLN A 83 5.40 10.53 3.36
N GLY A 84 6.35 9.92 4.07
CA GLY A 84 6.10 8.69 4.82
C GLY A 84 5.66 7.52 3.95
N ILE A 85 6.24 7.38 2.75
CA ILE A 85 5.85 6.37 1.78
C ILE A 85 6.22 4.98 2.30
N PHE A 86 5.23 4.13 2.53
CA PHE A 86 5.39 2.72 2.83
C PHE A 86 4.06 1.97 2.69
N SER A 87 4.14 0.66 2.59
CA SER A 87 2.97 -0.22 2.61
C SER A 87 3.24 -1.49 3.39
N ILE A 88 2.21 -2.08 3.98
CA ILE A 88 2.28 -3.34 4.73
C ILE A 88 1.18 -4.30 4.30
N SER A 89 1.44 -5.61 4.49
CA SER A 89 0.41 -6.65 4.39
C SER A 89 -0.43 -6.70 5.66
N TYR A 90 -1.71 -7.05 5.54
CA TYR A 90 -2.63 -7.11 6.69
C TYR A 90 -3.15 -8.51 7.01
N LYS A 91 -3.28 -9.38 6.03
CA LYS A 91 -4.00 -10.66 6.17
C LYS A 91 -3.09 -11.84 6.55
N ASN A 92 -1.83 -11.80 6.14
CA ASN A 92 -0.89 -12.88 6.44
C ASN A 92 -0.38 -12.83 7.89
N ASN A 93 0.08 -13.96 8.41
CA ASN A 93 0.78 -13.99 9.70
C ASN A 93 2.10 -13.22 9.61
N ASP A 94 2.75 -13.28 8.46
CA ASP A 94 3.98 -12.53 8.20
C ASP A 94 3.67 -11.05 7.96
N LEU A 95 4.49 -10.17 8.53
CA LEU A 95 4.52 -8.76 8.19
C LEU A 95 5.41 -8.59 6.96
N LEU A 96 4.82 -8.26 5.82
CA LEU A 96 5.55 -7.77 4.69
C LEU A 96 5.51 -6.24 4.69
N LEU A 97 6.69 -5.61 4.70
CA LEU A 97 6.89 -4.17 4.71
C LEU A 97 7.60 -3.73 3.43
N ALA A 98 7.00 -2.82 2.67
CA ALA A 98 7.56 -2.24 1.46
C ALA A 98 7.79 -0.74 1.65
N PHE A 99 8.99 -0.24 1.30
CA PHE A 99 9.38 1.17 1.48
C PHE A 99 10.46 1.58 0.47
N PRO A 100 10.71 2.90 0.27
CA PRO A 100 11.75 3.36 -0.62
C PRO A 100 13.14 2.92 -0.15
N TYR A 101 13.93 2.31 -1.04
CA TYR A 101 15.26 1.79 -0.73
C TYR A 101 16.23 2.92 -0.40
N ALA A 102 16.95 2.80 0.73
CA ALA A 102 17.79 3.85 1.29
C ALA A 102 18.91 4.34 0.36
N LYS A 103 19.54 3.42 -0.37
CA LYS A 103 20.78 3.73 -1.13
C LYS A 103 20.54 4.31 -2.52
N THR A 104 19.36 4.08 -3.11
CA THR A 104 19.12 4.44 -4.52
C THR A 104 17.66 4.80 -4.76
N LYS A 105 17.42 5.95 -5.38
CA LYS A 105 16.08 6.38 -5.80
C LYS A 105 15.42 5.38 -6.77
N GLY A 106 14.10 5.36 -6.79
CA GLY A 106 13.31 4.56 -7.73
C GLY A 106 13.26 3.07 -7.40
N LYS A 107 13.93 2.63 -6.36
CA LYS A 107 13.87 1.25 -5.87
C LYS A 107 13.00 1.13 -4.64
N VAL A 108 12.38 -0.04 -4.48
CA VAL A 108 11.58 -0.40 -3.31
C VAL A 108 12.25 -1.59 -2.63
N GLN A 109 12.44 -1.47 -1.33
CA GLN A 109 12.89 -2.57 -0.47
C GLN A 109 11.69 -3.26 0.15
N LEU A 110 11.73 -4.59 0.17
CA LEU A 110 10.80 -5.45 0.89
C LEU A 110 11.52 -6.13 2.03
N GLU A 111 10.92 -6.02 3.20
CA GLU A 111 11.30 -6.77 4.40
C GLU A 111 10.14 -7.70 4.77
N ASN A 112 10.47 -8.92 5.17
CA ASN A 112 9.50 -9.91 5.65
C ASN A 112 9.85 -10.33 7.07
N TYR A 113 8.90 -10.17 7.99
CA TYR A 113 9.03 -10.53 9.40
C TYR A 113 8.00 -11.59 9.76
N LEU A 114 8.46 -12.73 10.22
CA LEU A 114 7.63 -13.74 10.88
C LEU A 114 7.55 -13.40 12.36
N ILE A 115 6.37 -12.98 12.81
CA ILE A 115 6.11 -12.57 14.19
C ILE A 115 5.23 -13.62 14.86
N ASN A 116 5.78 -14.32 15.83
CA ASN A 116 5.06 -15.37 16.57
C ASN A 116 5.38 -15.32 18.07
N SER A 117 4.78 -16.23 18.85
CA SER A 117 5.01 -16.33 20.30
C SER A 117 6.46 -16.61 20.70
N ASN A 118 7.26 -17.19 19.80
CA ASN A 118 8.66 -17.56 20.03
C ASN A 118 9.63 -16.41 19.69
N GLY A 119 9.13 -15.28 19.19
CA GLY A 119 9.91 -14.12 18.83
C GLY A 119 9.67 -13.62 17.41
N VAL A 120 10.62 -12.86 16.91
CA VAL A 120 10.58 -12.26 15.57
C VAL A 120 11.76 -12.80 14.75
N GLN A 121 11.43 -13.35 13.58
CA GLN A 121 12.42 -13.76 12.59
C GLN A 121 12.32 -12.85 11.38
N LYS A 122 13.41 -12.21 11.02
CA LYS A 122 13.55 -11.42 9.80
C LYS A 122 14.08 -12.31 8.68
N ASN A 123 13.33 -12.39 7.59
CA ASN A 123 13.74 -13.13 6.40
C ASN A 123 14.63 -12.27 5.48
N GLU A 124 15.13 -12.87 4.40
CA GLU A 124 15.95 -12.16 3.42
C GLU A 124 15.21 -10.98 2.79
N GLN A 125 15.90 -9.84 2.74
CA GLN A 125 15.36 -8.63 2.08
C GLN A 125 15.37 -8.80 0.56
N LYS A 126 14.37 -8.21 -0.09
CA LYS A 126 14.28 -8.16 -1.55
C LYS A 126 14.25 -6.71 -2.03
N ILE A 127 14.81 -6.45 -3.20
CA ILE A 127 14.84 -5.10 -3.79
C ILE A 127 14.19 -5.15 -5.17
N ILE A 128 13.24 -4.26 -5.39
CA ILE A 128 12.54 -4.08 -6.67
C ILE A 128 13.13 -2.87 -7.38
N ASN A 129 13.58 -3.04 -8.63
CA ASN A 129 13.91 -1.93 -9.53
C ASN A 129 12.61 -1.36 -10.13
N ALA A 130 11.88 -0.56 -9.34
CA ALA A 130 10.53 -0.16 -9.69
C ALA A 130 10.48 0.98 -10.72
N HIS A 131 11.29 2.02 -10.57
CA HIS A 131 11.29 3.21 -11.43
C HIS A 131 12.70 3.82 -11.56
N ASP A 132 12.88 4.67 -12.57
CA ASP A 132 14.13 5.45 -12.74
C ASP A 132 14.15 6.72 -11.90
N SER A 133 12.99 7.21 -11.49
CA SER A 133 12.79 8.40 -10.65
C SER A 133 12.31 8.02 -9.25
N PRO A 134 12.40 8.95 -8.27
CA PRO A 134 12.00 8.68 -6.88
C PRO A 134 10.59 8.07 -6.79
N ILE A 135 10.42 7.17 -5.85
CA ILE A 135 9.12 6.60 -5.54
C ILE A 135 8.25 7.68 -4.89
N SER A 136 7.00 7.81 -5.36
CA SER A 136 6.00 8.73 -4.80
C SER A 136 4.87 8.01 -4.09
N TYR A 137 4.63 6.76 -4.43
CA TYR A 137 3.63 5.93 -3.74
C TYR A 137 3.93 4.44 -3.86
N ILE A 138 3.61 3.71 -2.79
CA ILE A 138 3.64 2.25 -2.73
C ILE A 138 2.31 1.79 -2.13
N SER A 139 1.64 0.86 -2.80
CA SER A 139 0.46 0.19 -2.29
C SER A 139 0.62 -1.31 -2.41
N MET A 140 0.23 -2.03 -1.39
CA MET A 140 0.21 -3.48 -1.35
C MET A 140 -1.23 -3.93 -1.15
N ASN A 141 -1.63 -5.02 -1.79
CA ASN A 141 -2.93 -5.63 -1.51
C ASN A 141 -2.96 -6.22 -0.09
N ILE A 142 -4.14 -6.50 0.42
CA ILE A 142 -4.35 -6.96 1.81
C ILE A 142 -3.56 -8.24 2.12
N GLU A 143 -3.46 -9.14 1.13
CA GLU A 143 -2.75 -10.41 1.21
C GLU A 143 -1.23 -10.27 1.17
N GLY A 144 -0.68 -9.13 0.72
CA GLY A 144 0.75 -8.96 0.53
C GLY A 144 1.32 -9.73 -0.66
N THR A 145 0.50 -10.08 -1.63
CA THR A 145 0.91 -10.85 -2.83
C THR A 145 1.21 -9.98 -4.03
N ILE A 146 0.67 -8.76 -4.07
CA ILE A 146 0.80 -7.81 -5.17
C ILE A 146 1.22 -6.45 -4.63
N ILE A 147 2.18 -5.81 -5.30
CA ILE A 147 2.64 -4.45 -5.00
C ILE A 147 2.46 -3.57 -6.22
N ALA A 148 1.81 -2.43 -6.04
CA ALA A 148 1.72 -1.36 -7.02
C ALA A 148 2.60 -0.18 -6.60
N THR A 149 3.36 0.38 -7.55
CA THR A 149 4.29 1.48 -7.31
C THR A 149 4.08 2.60 -8.31
N ALA A 150 4.27 3.84 -7.88
CA ALA A 150 4.30 5.01 -8.73
C ALA A 150 5.54 5.87 -8.38
N SER A 151 6.10 6.54 -9.38
CA SER A 151 7.19 7.50 -9.20
C SER A 151 6.64 8.93 -9.12
N ASP A 152 7.54 9.88 -8.83
CA ASP A 152 7.27 11.31 -8.82
C ASP A 152 6.77 11.86 -10.18
N LYS A 153 7.08 11.17 -11.28
CA LYS A 153 6.49 11.48 -12.59
C LYS A 153 5.00 11.16 -12.67
N GLY A 154 4.53 10.19 -11.90
CA GLY A 154 3.10 9.82 -11.80
C GLY A 154 2.43 9.44 -13.13
N THR A 155 3.19 9.14 -14.19
CA THR A 155 2.64 8.80 -15.51
C THR A 155 2.26 7.34 -15.64
N PHE A 156 2.96 6.48 -14.92
CA PHE A 156 2.78 5.03 -14.90
C PHE A 156 2.65 4.49 -13.49
N ILE A 157 1.82 3.47 -13.32
CA ILE A 157 1.76 2.61 -12.16
C ILE A 157 2.31 1.25 -12.59
N ARG A 158 3.29 0.72 -11.85
CA ARG A 158 3.86 -0.60 -12.13
C ARG A 158 3.42 -1.57 -11.06
N ILE A 159 2.96 -2.75 -11.48
CA ILE A 159 2.45 -3.81 -10.60
C ILE A 159 3.43 -4.97 -10.61
N PHE A 160 3.79 -5.46 -9.44
CA PHE A 160 4.72 -6.56 -9.22
C PHE A 160 4.06 -7.67 -8.41
N LEU A 161 4.42 -8.92 -8.69
CA LEU A 161 4.15 -10.05 -7.80
C LEU A 161 5.26 -10.15 -6.74
N VAL A 162 4.88 -10.34 -5.49
CA VAL A 162 5.84 -10.52 -4.39
C VAL A 162 6.67 -11.79 -4.54
N SER A 163 6.11 -12.83 -5.17
CA SER A 163 6.82 -14.07 -5.50
C SER A 163 7.84 -13.88 -6.63
N LYS A 164 7.63 -12.88 -7.54
CA LYS A 164 8.45 -12.66 -8.73
C LYS A 164 8.65 -11.16 -8.99
N LEU A 165 9.72 -10.61 -8.45
CA LEU A 165 9.98 -9.16 -8.41
C LEU A 165 10.89 -8.64 -9.54
N ASP A 166 11.40 -9.52 -10.42
CA ASP A 166 12.36 -9.16 -11.46
C ASP A 166 11.80 -8.16 -12.47
N HIS A 167 10.52 -8.30 -12.80
CA HIS A 167 9.83 -7.46 -13.78
C HIS A 167 8.40 -7.15 -13.32
N PRO A 168 7.86 -5.96 -13.69
CA PRO A 168 6.45 -5.68 -13.46
C PRO A 168 5.60 -6.62 -14.31
N ILE A 169 4.55 -7.19 -13.70
CA ILE A 169 3.56 -8.01 -14.39
C ILE A 169 2.57 -7.15 -15.18
N ALA A 170 2.38 -5.89 -14.79
CA ALA A 170 1.59 -4.91 -15.53
C ALA A 170 2.15 -3.50 -15.38
N VAL A 171 1.91 -2.69 -16.41
CA VAL A 171 2.24 -1.27 -16.47
C VAL A 171 1.00 -0.50 -16.87
N LEU A 172 0.37 0.17 -15.89
CA LEU A 172 -0.83 0.96 -16.11
C LEU A 172 -0.45 2.39 -16.48
N LYS A 173 -1.01 2.90 -17.58
CA LYS A 173 -0.76 4.27 -18.03
C LYS A 173 -1.78 5.22 -17.47
N ARG A 174 -1.42 5.98 -16.41
CA ARG A 174 -2.28 7.01 -15.82
C ARG A 174 -2.50 8.19 -16.78
N GLY A 175 -1.43 8.68 -17.41
CA GLY A 175 -1.51 9.82 -18.33
C GLY A 175 -0.16 10.21 -18.92
N LYS A 176 -0.15 11.30 -19.70
CA LYS A 176 1.07 11.84 -20.32
C LYS A 176 1.75 12.92 -19.48
N LYS A 177 0.96 13.71 -18.74
CA LYS A 177 1.47 14.81 -17.91
C LYS A 177 2.02 14.25 -16.59
N SER A 178 3.14 14.78 -16.14
CA SER A 178 3.66 14.52 -14.80
C SER A 178 2.72 15.08 -13.76
N VAL A 179 2.48 14.31 -12.69
CA VAL A 179 1.65 14.67 -11.54
C VAL A 179 2.18 13.98 -10.29
N LYS A 180 1.95 14.60 -9.14
CA LYS A 180 2.22 13.98 -7.85
C LYS A 180 1.07 13.02 -7.50
N MET A 181 1.40 11.74 -7.25
CA MET A 181 0.44 10.77 -6.77
C MET A 181 0.11 11.06 -5.31
N ASN A 182 -1.18 11.18 -4.99
CA ASN A 182 -1.63 11.35 -3.62
C ASN A 182 -2.02 10.03 -2.97
N PHE A 183 -2.67 9.15 -3.74
CA PHE A 183 -3.15 7.88 -3.23
C PHE A 183 -3.18 6.81 -4.32
N LEU A 184 -2.99 5.56 -3.91
CA LEU A 184 -3.05 4.38 -4.75
C LEU A 184 -3.57 3.23 -3.89
N VAL A 185 -4.62 2.55 -4.33
CA VAL A 185 -5.28 1.51 -3.53
C VAL A 185 -5.89 0.43 -4.41
N PHE A 186 -5.79 -0.82 -3.95
CA PHE A 186 -6.51 -1.96 -4.50
C PHE A 186 -7.91 -2.04 -3.91
N ASP A 187 -8.86 -2.58 -4.66
CA ASP A 187 -10.13 -3.03 -4.11
C ASP A 187 -9.96 -4.33 -3.31
N HIS A 188 -11.02 -4.78 -2.65
CA HIS A 188 -10.99 -5.95 -1.80
C HIS A 188 -10.76 -7.28 -2.56
N ASN A 189 -11.12 -7.32 -3.84
CA ASN A 189 -11.02 -8.50 -4.69
C ASN A 189 -9.71 -8.54 -5.48
N ASN A 190 -8.89 -7.49 -5.40
CA ASN A 190 -7.68 -7.30 -6.23
C ASN A 190 -7.98 -7.29 -7.74
N GLU A 191 -9.17 -6.83 -8.13
CA GLU A 191 -9.61 -6.72 -9.52
C GLU A 191 -9.53 -5.29 -10.05
N ILE A 192 -9.57 -4.32 -9.13
CA ILE A 192 -9.55 -2.89 -9.44
C ILE A 192 -8.44 -2.21 -8.67
N ILE A 193 -7.79 -1.26 -9.32
CA ILE A 193 -6.87 -0.34 -8.67
C ILE A 193 -7.27 1.09 -8.98
N GLY A 194 -7.36 1.91 -7.94
CA GLY A 194 -7.68 3.33 -8.04
C GLY A 194 -6.52 4.21 -7.62
N CYS A 195 -6.37 5.35 -8.28
CA CYS A 195 -5.39 6.34 -7.86
C CYS A 195 -5.94 7.77 -7.94
N SER A 196 -5.44 8.62 -7.04
CA SER A 196 -5.63 10.07 -7.06
C SER A 196 -4.32 10.80 -7.24
N SER A 197 -4.37 12.00 -7.77
CA SER A 197 -3.21 12.86 -7.99
C SER A 197 -3.55 14.33 -7.79
N ASP A 198 -2.52 15.16 -7.69
CA ASP A 198 -2.62 16.62 -7.55
C ASP A 198 -3.35 17.32 -8.72
N SER A 199 -3.56 16.64 -9.83
CA SER A 199 -4.41 17.13 -10.94
C SER A 199 -5.92 17.12 -10.61
N GLY A 200 -6.32 16.63 -9.43
CA GLY A 200 -7.72 16.50 -9.02
C GLY A 200 -8.51 15.49 -9.84
N THR A 201 -7.84 14.49 -10.42
CA THR A 201 -8.46 13.43 -11.20
C THR A 201 -8.20 12.07 -10.58
N ILE A 202 -9.27 11.32 -10.35
CA ILE A 202 -9.24 9.92 -9.96
C ILE A 202 -9.19 9.08 -11.23
N HIS A 203 -8.31 8.09 -11.27
CA HIS A 203 -8.25 7.09 -12.33
C HIS A 203 -8.53 5.71 -11.74
N VAL A 204 -9.31 4.90 -12.46
CA VAL A 204 -9.67 3.53 -12.08
C VAL A 204 -9.26 2.58 -13.20
N PHE A 205 -8.57 1.51 -12.84
CA PHE A 205 -8.03 0.51 -13.76
C PHE A 205 -8.57 -0.87 -13.40
N ASN A 206 -8.89 -1.66 -14.40
CA ASN A 206 -9.23 -3.07 -14.24
C ASN A 206 -7.97 -3.92 -14.32
N ILE A 207 -7.74 -4.74 -13.31
CA ILE A 207 -6.63 -5.68 -13.20
C ILE A 207 -7.11 -7.12 -12.96
N SER A 208 -8.38 -7.41 -13.22
CA SER A 208 -8.99 -8.73 -12.98
C SER A 208 -8.30 -9.87 -13.74
N GLU A 209 -7.80 -9.60 -14.95
CA GLU A 209 -7.03 -10.58 -15.72
C GLU A 209 -5.72 -10.98 -15.05
N LEU A 210 -5.05 -10.03 -14.37
CA LEU A 210 -3.84 -10.35 -13.59
C LEU A 210 -4.16 -11.32 -12.45
N ASN A 211 -5.28 -11.13 -11.80
CA ASN A 211 -5.70 -11.97 -10.69
C ASN A 211 -5.99 -13.43 -11.14
N LYS A 212 -6.58 -13.60 -12.32
CA LYS A 212 -6.79 -14.94 -12.93
C LYS A 212 -5.45 -15.63 -13.20
N LEU A 213 -4.51 -14.93 -13.82
CA LEU A 213 -3.18 -15.46 -14.13
C LEU A 213 -2.39 -15.86 -12.87
N ILE A 214 -2.47 -15.04 -11.81
CA ILE A 214 -1.85 -15.37 -10.51
C ILE A 214 -2.46 -16.64 -9.92
N THR A 215 -3.77 -16.79 -10.02
CA THR A 215 -4.49 -17.95 -9.49
C THR A 215 -4.18 -19.21 -10.29
N GLU A 216 -4.02 -19.11 -11.59
CA GLU A 216 -3.65 -20.22 -12.48
C GLU A 216 -2.21 -20.69 -12.19
N GLN A 217 -1.26 -19.76 -12.03
CA GLN A 217 0.12 -20.10 -11.68
C GLN A 217 0.23 -20.83 -10.33
N LYS A 218 -0.46 -20.36 -9.30
CA LYS A 218 -0.47 -21.04 -8.01
C LYS A 218 -0.98 -22.49 -8.12
N LYS A 219 -2.01 -22.71 -8.94
CA LYS A 219 -2.54 -24.05 -9.18
C LYS A 219 -1.58 -24.97 -9.95
N GLU A 220 -0.74 -24.38 -10.81
CA GLU A 220 0.29 -25.13 -11.54
C GLU A 220 1.46 -25.50 -10.62
N GLU A 221 1.93 -24.57 -9.79
CA GLU A 221 2.97 -24.81 -8.79
C GLU A 221 2.55 -25.90 -7.77
N GLU A 222 1.32 -25.83 -7.25
CA GLU A 222 0.77 -26.84 -6.33
C GLU A 222 0.64 -28.24 -6.99
N LYS A 223 0.42 -28.30 -8.30
CA LYS A 223 0.36 -29.58 -9.04
C LYS A 223 1.74 -30.17 -9.30
N GLU A 224 2.76 -29.35 -9.45
CA GLU A 224 4.15 -29.80 -9.63
C GLU A 224 4.73 -30.30 -8.31
N ASP A 225 4.49 -29.64 -7.20
CA ASP A 225 4.91 -30.07 -5.86
C ASP A 225 4.28 -31.43 -5.48
N ASN A 226 3.02 -31.65 -5.78
CA ASN A 226 2.34 -32.93 -5.55
C ASN A 226 2.81 -34.07 -6.47
N LYS A 227 3.47 -33.78 -7.59
CA LYS A 227 4.06 -34.78 -8.49
C LYS A 227 5.53 -35.11 -8.16
N GLY A 228 6.17 -34.30 -7.31
CA GLY A 228 7.59 -34.42 -6.96
C GLY A 228 7.92 -35.52 -5.93
N GLU A 229 6.94 -36.08 -5.23
CA GLU A 229 7.19 -37.13 -4.24
C GLU A 229 7.50 -38.53 -4.83
N ASN A 230 7.38 -38.73 -6.15
CA ASN A 230 7.51 -40.04 -6.77
C ASN A 230 8.45 -40.10 -7.99
N LYS A 231 9.55 -39.36 -8.05
CA LYS A 231 10.59 -39.64 -9.06
C LYS A 231 11.99 -39.31 -8.58
N ASN A 232 12.84 -40.36 -8.63
CA ASN A 232 14.27 -40.35 -8.36
C ASN A 232 15.06 -39.29 -9.11
N LYS A 233 16.02 -38.72 -8.41
CA LYS A 233 17.07 -37.80 -8.89
C LYS A 233 17.70 -38.29 -10.20
N LYS A 234 17.36 -37.65 -11.33
CA LYS A 234 18.26 -37.44 -12.50
C LYS A 234 17.50 -36.45 -13.43
N ASP A 235 18.22 -35.36 -13.78
CA ASP A 235 17.85 -34.27 -14.68
C ASP A 235 17.40 -32.97 -14.00
N LYS A 236 18.34 -32.38 -13.24
CA LYS A 236 18.36 -30.95 -12.98
C LYS A 236 18.95 -30.25 -14.20
N ASN A 237 18.13 -29.88 -15.19
CA ASN A 237 18.32 -28.76 -16.11
C ASN A 237 17.19 -28.68 -17.15
N LYS A 238 16.02 -28.31 -16.69
CA LYS A 238 15.04 -27.67 -17.58
C LYS A 238 14.53 -26.43 -16.87
N ASN A 239 15.20 -25.31 -17.11
CA ASN A 239 14.71 -23.96 -16.88
C ASN A 239 13.41 -23.79 -17.69
N THR A 240 12.28 -24.16 -17.14
CA THR A 240 10.97 -23.71 -17.61
C THR A 240 10.80 -22.27 -17.12
N LYS A 241 11.53 -21.37 -17.77
CA LYS A 241 11.24 -19.94 -17.73
C LYS A 241 9.89 -19.74 -18.42
N SER A 242 8.80 -19.84 -17.70
CA SER A 242 7.54 -19.27 -18.12
C SER A 242 7.71 -17.74 -18.14
N ASN A 243 8.18 -17.24 -19.27
CA ASN A 243 8.31 -15.82 -19.56
C ASN A 243 6.89 -15.26 -19.76
N ILE A 244 6.15 -15.05 -18.68
CA ILE A 244 4.91 -14.28 -18.75
C ILE A 244 5.32 -12.80 -18.83
N LYS A 245 5.63 -12.33 -20.02
CA LYS A 245 5.62 -10.91 -20.38
C LYS A 245 4.17 -10.48 -20.56
N ILE A 246 3.47 -10.24 -19.46
CA ILE A 246 2.18 -9.58 -19.53
C ILE A 246 2.49 -8.08 -19.60
N ASN A 247 2.72 -7.58 -20.79
CA ASN A 247 2.78 -6.15 -21.06
C ASN A 247 1.34 -5.63 -21.21
N ILE A 248 0.58 -5.64 -20.13
CA ILE A 248 -0.70 -4.96 -20.10
C ILE A 248 -0.41 -3.48 -19.91
N SER A 249 -0.31 -2.75 -21.01
CA SER A 249 -0.31 -1.28 -21.01
C SER A 249 -1.76 -0.79 -21.02
N GLU A 250 -2.46 -0.95 -19.91
CA GLU A 250 -3.86 -0.56 -19.82
C GLU A 250 -4.01 0.91 -19.44
N ARG A 251 -4.97 1.56 -20.11
CA ARG A 251 -5.48 2.87 -19.73
C ARG A 251 -6.59 2.70 -18.70
N SER A 252 -6.80 3.73 -17.88
CA SER A 252 -7.95 3.74 -16.96
C SER A 252 -9.26 3.61 -17.76
N PHE A 253 -10.13 2.71 -17.36
CA PHE A 253 -11.48 2.59 -17.91
C PHE A 253 -12.38 3.70 -17.35
N GLY A 254 -12.12 4.15 -16.13
CA GLY A 254 -12.90 5.19 -15.45
C GLY A 254 -12.02 6.37 -15.03
N LYS A 255 -12.59 7.58 -15.14
CA LYS A 255 -12.01 8.83 -14.64
C LYS A 255 -13.09 9.64 -13.95
N TYR A 256 -12.75 10.19 -12.80
CA TYR A 256 -13.63 11.10 -12.09
C TYR A 256 -12.86 12.34 -11.67
N LYS A 257 -13.35 13.53 -12.06
CA LYS A 257 -12.70 14.80 -11.77
C LYS A 257 -13.35 15.44 -10.56
N ILE A 258 -12.57 15.67 -9.50
CA ILE A 258 -13.03 16.31 -8.26
C ILE A 258 -12.61 17.79 -8.15
N GLY A 259 -11.67 18.23 -9.00
CA GLY A 259 -11.20 19.62 -8.98
C GLY A 259 -10.27 19.99 -7.84
N GLU A 260 -10.06 19.12 -6.86
CA GLU A 260 -9.20 19.34 -5.69
C GLU A 260 -7.89 18.54 -5.77
N ALA A 261 -6.78 19.18 -5.36
CA ALA A 261 -5.46 18.63 -5.52
C ALA A 261 -5.13 17.45 -4.58
N GLN A 262 -5.73 17.41 -3.39
CA GLN A 262 -5.43 16.39 -2.38
C GLN A 262 -6.67 15.58 -2.05
N SER A 263 -6.60 14.28 -2.28
CA SER A 263 -7.68 13.35 -1.99
C SER A 263 -7.17 11.94 -1.73
N ILE A 264 -7.91 11.21 -0.91
CA ILE A 264 -7.79 9.78 -0.70
C ILE A 264 -9.04 9.10 -1.23
N LEU A 265 -8.94 7.81 -1.55
CA LEU A 265 -10.08 7.03 -2.00
C LEU A 265 -10.07 5.64 -1.38
N GLY A 266 -11.25 5.03 -1.28
CA GLY A 266 -11.43 3.67 -0.82
C GLY A 266 -12.56 3.00 -1.59
N PHE A 267 -12.42 1.70 -1.83
CA PHE A 267 -13.46 0.90 -2.46
C PHE A 267 -14.36 0.24 -1.41
N TYR A 268 -15.64 0.09 -1.73
CA TYR A 268 -16.60 -0.66 -0.93
C TYR A 268 -17.55 -1.44 -1.85
N GLN A 269 -18.52 -2.14 -1.26
CA GLN A 269 -19.41 -3.06 -1.99
C GLN A 269 -20.11 -2.41 -3.19
N ASP A 270 -20.59 -3.23 -4.14
CA ASP A 270 -21.39 -2.86 -5.30
C ASP A 270 -20.70 -1.88 -6.27
N ASN A 271 -19.42 -2.09 -6.56
CA ASN A 271 -18.64 -1.28 -7.48
C ASN A 271 -18.66 0.22 -7.14
N ARG A 272 -18.59 0.52 -5.86
CA ARG A 272 -18.60 1.90 -5.37
C ARG A 272 -17.25 2.27 -4.78
N MET A 273 -16.88 3.54 -4.93
CA MET A 273 -15.75 4.14 -4.24
C MET A 273 -16.17 5.40 -3.51
N MET A 274 -15.54 5.64 -2.37
CA MET A 274 -15.63 6.90 -1.64
C MET A 274 -14.33 7.66 -1.83
N ILE A 275 -14.45 8.95 -2.11
CA ILE A 275 -13.32 9.87 -2.25
C ILE A 275 -13.52 10.94 -1.18
N VAL A 276 -12.47 11.25 -0.43
CA VAL A 276 -12.46 12.33 0.57
C VAL A 276 -11.31 13.28 0.25
N THR A 277 -11.60 14.58 0.29
CA THR A 277 -10.62 15.62 -0.01
C THR A 277 -10.04 16.26 1.25
N SER A 278 -8.91 16.93 1.12
CA SER A 278 -8.30 17.67 2.25
C SER A 278 -9.16 18.85 2.75
N LYS A 279 -10.13 19.28 1.96
CA LYS A 279 -11.08 20.35 2.34
C LYS A 279 -12.38 19.82 2.98
N GLY A 280 -12.45 18.50 3.23
CA GLY A 280 -13.62 17.88 3.84
C GLY A 280 -14.75 17.54 2.87
N ALA A 281 -14.61 17.79 1.56
CA ALA A 281 -15.58 17.29 0.61
C ALA A 281 -15.48 15.78 0.45
N TYR A 282 -16.63 15.11 0.30
CA TYR A 282 -16.66 13.68 -0.03
C TYR A 282 -17.51 13.42 -1.27
N TYR A 283 -17.17 12.35 -1.99
CA TYR A 283 -17.88 11.91 -3.19
C TYR A 283 -18.09 10.41 -3.12
N LYS A 284 -19.33 9.95 -3.30
CA LYS A 284 -19.64 8.55 -3.57
C LYS A 284 -19.80 8.37 -5.07
N VAL A 285 -19.00 7.47 -5.63
CA VAL A 285 -18.89 7.27 -7.07
C VAL A 285 -19.09 5.80 -7.39
N LEU A 286 -20.01 5.52 -8.34
CA LEU A 286 -20.15 4.22 -8.97
C LEU A 286 -19.09 4.09 -10.07
N TYR A 287 -18.43 2.96 -10.19
CA TYR A 287 -17.56 2.65 -11.31
C TYR A 287 -18.07 1.40 -12.05
N ASP A 288 -18.01 1.46 -13.36
CA ASP A 288 -18.35 0.36 -14.24
C ASP A 288 -17.29 0.24 -15.33
N THR A 289 -16.86 -0.98 -15.65
CA THR A 289 -15.77 -1.22 -16.62
C THR A 289 -16.12 -0.80 -18.04
N LYS A 290 -17.41 -0.67 -18.37
CA LYS A 290 -17.91 -0.25 -19.70
C LYS A 290 -18.32 1.22 -19.70
N GLU A 291 -19.00 1.68 -18.64
CA GLU A 291 -19.58 3.03 -18.57
C GLU A 291 -18.66 4.05 -17.88
N GLY A 292 -17.60 3.59 -17.21
CA GLY A 292 -16.66 4.45 -16.49
C GLY A 292 -17.13 4.81 -15.09
N CYS A 293 -16.96 6.10 -14.69
CA CYS A 293 -17.29 6.57 -13.34
C CYS A 293 -18.50 7.53 -13.36
N LYS A 294 -19.46 7.26 -12.48
CA LYS A 294 -20.67 8.08 -12.31
C LYS A 294 -20.83 8.54 -10.86
N LYS A 295 -21.03 9.83 -10.65
CA LYS A 295 -21.33 10.38 -9.32
C LYS A 295 -22.67 9.84 -8.82
N LEU A 296 -22.69 9.36 -7.58
CA LEU A 296 -23.91 8.99 -6.85
C LEU A 296 -24.30 10.07 -5.85
N GLU A 297 -23.33 10.57 -5.09
CA GLU A 297 -23.55 11.51 -4.00
C GLU A 297 -22.31 12.39 -3.81
N GLU A 298 -22.50 13.62 -3.38
CA GLU A 298 -21.43 14.47 -2.87
C GLU A 298 -21.92 15.22 -1.63
N GLY A 299 -21.01 15.57 -0.75
CA GLY A 299 -21.28 16.35 0.45
C GLY A 299 -20.01 16.91 1.04
N ALA A 300 -20.18 17.60 2.16
CA ALA A 300 -19.05 18.11 2.95
C ALA A 300 -19.11 17.49 4.35
N ILE A 301 -17.96 17.09 4.86
CA ILE A 301 -17.77 16.75 6.25
C ILE A 301 -17.49 18.06 6.96
N ASP A 302 -18.29 18.38 7.96
CA ASP A 302 -18.01 19.54 8.81
C ASP A 302 -16.73 19.27 9.61
N ILE A 303 -15.66 19.94 9.20
CA ILE A 303 -14.36 19.88 9.87
C ILE A 303 -14.12 21.14 10.73
N SER A 304 -15.17 21.97 10.95
CA SER A 304 -15.07 23.08 11.87
C SER A 304 -14.88 22.54 13.29
N TYR A 305 -13.64 22.63 13.77
CA TYR A 305 -13.37 22.44 15.18
C TYR A 305 -13.98 23.62 15.93
N ASN A 306 -14.89 23.36 16.83
CA ASN A 306 -15.20 24.32 17.89
C ASN A 306 -13.87 24.68 18.57
N GLN A 307 -13.42 25.89 18.40
CA GLN A 307 -12.24 26.47 19.02
C GLN A 307 -12.36 26.48 20.55
#